data_0dff77faef7e5f08c1397136a5bd0db7
#
_entry.id   0dff77faef7e5f08c1397136a5bd0db7
#
_cell.length_a   1.000
_cell.length_b   1.000
_cell.length_c   1.000
_cell.angle_alpha   90.00
_cell.angle_beta   90.00
_cell.angle_gamma   90.00
#
_symmetry.space_group_name_H-M   'P 1'
#
loop_
_entity.id
_entity.type
_entity.pdbx_description
1 polymer ?
#
loop_
_entity_poly.entity_id
_entity_poly.type
_entity_poly.pdbx_seq_one_letter_code
_entity_poly.pdbx_strand_id
1 'polypeptide(L)'
;MNFFRCFLIVIIVLLLSVSGSFGYLVYTIGEMEQLPEPSPPLTTRIYDCRDELMAVRYEENRVEVPLEQVSEHLIKATLAVEDRRFYRHHGFDPAGLTRALLNNIKGGQTSQGGSTITQQLAKNLYLSHERTLERKVKEALYTIHLERRYHKDEILEMYLNTIYYGHAAYGIEAAAQTYFGKSAADLSLGEAALLAGLPKGPAYYSPLLNPEAAEQRQRTVLSQMADAGFIDESEKEAALREELVFREHTFEESSAYFLDYVINTELAEFFNGDLDPVYRGGLNIYTTIDQEMQQLAQEIIAGISPFSLDENGIRQPQGALVAIEPDTGYVRAMVGGRDFRETSLNRALALRSPGSAFKPFVYAAALENGFTAIDQVRCEATSFIEEGIDEPYAPTDVGRGFHNRELTIREALAKSCNIVAIKVHDQIGKE
;
A
#
# COMPACT_ATOMS: atom_id res chain seq x y z
N MET A 1 -70.83 -11.01 -18.24
CA MET A 1 -69.86 -11.89 -18.95
C MET A 1 -68.49 -11.29 -19.19
N ASN A 2 -68.31 -9.94 -19.27
CA ASN A 2 -67.04 -9.31 -19.54
C ASN A 2 -66.13 -9.19 -18.33
N PHE A 3 -66.67 -9.02 -17.12
CA PHE A 3 -65.85 -8.88 -15.89
C PHE A 3 -65.07 -10.15 -15.55
N PHE A 4 -65.73 -11.31 -15.64
CA PHE A 4 -65.09 -12.62 -15.37
C PHE A 4 -64.00 -12.96 -16.41
N ARG A 5 -64.19 -12.58 -17.67
CA ARG A 5 -63.13 -12.73 -18.71
C ARG A 5 -61.94 -11.83 -18.47
N CYS A 6 -62.18 -10.56 -18.10
CA CYS A 6 -61.08 -9.63 -17.74
C CYS A 6 -60.31 -10.13 -16.50
N PHE A 7 -60.98 -10.63 -15.49
CA PHE A 7 -60.36 -11.19 -14.29
C PHE A 7 -59.53 -12.45 -14.61
N LEU A 8 -60.05 -13.33 -15.47
CA LEU A 8 -59.31 -14.53 -15.90
C LEU A 8 -58.07 -14.18 -16.72
N ILE A 9 -58.13 -13.17 -17.59
CA ILE A 9 -56.97 -12.66 -18.36
C ILE A 9 -55.92 -12.10 -17.44
N VAL A 10 -56.28 -11.30 -16.42
CA VAL A 10 -55.35 -10.75 -15.44
C VAL A 10 -54.63 -11.85 -14.67
N ILE A 11 -55.37 -12.91 -14.25
CA ILE A 11 -54.76 -14.07 -13.57
C ILE A 11 -53.79 -14.82 -14.50
N ILE A 12 -54.16 -15.04 -15.76
CA ILE A 12 -53.28 -15.71 -16.72
C ILE A 12 -52.00 -14.90 -16.97
N VAL A 13 -52.11 -13.58 -17.15
CA VAL A 13 -50.97 -12.69 -17.32
C VAL A 13 -50.05 -12.70 -16.07
N LEU A 14 -50.65 -12.70 -14.88
CA LEU A 14 -49.92 -12.82 -13.63
C LEU A 14 -49.19 -14.18 -13.52
N LEU A 15 -49.84 -15.27 -13.83
CA LEU A 15 -49.25 -16.62 -13.83
C LEU A 15 -48.11 -16.75 -14.87
N LEU A 16 -48.29 -16.21 -16.08
CA LEU A 16 -47.24 -16.19 -17.10
C LEU A 16 -46.05 -15.30 -16.68
N SER A 17 -46.30 -14.17 -16.07
CA SER A 17 -45.26 -13.30 -15.53
C SER A 17 -44.47 -13.98 -14.41
N VAL A 18 -45.16 -14.65 -13.46
CA VAL A 18 -44.53 -15.41 -12.38
C VAL A 18 -43.74 -16.60 -12.94
N SER A 19 -44.29 -17.34 -13.91
CA SER A 19 -43.60 -18.47 -14.55
C SER A 19 -42.39 -18.03 -15.36
N GLY A 20 -42.47 -16.92 -16.09
CA GLY A 20 -41.35 -16.32 -16.82
C GLY A 20 -40.26 -15.84 -15.89
N SER A 21 -40.61 -15.16 -14.78
CA SER A 21 -39.69 -14.74 -13.76
C SER A 21 -39.00 -15.92 -13.06
N PHE A 22 -39.74 -16.99 -12.81
CA PHE A 22 -39.20 -18.22 -12.23
C PHE A 22 -38.25 -18.95 -13.20
N GLY A 23 -38.61 -19.05 -14.49
CA GLY A 23 -37.75 -19.61 -15.52
C GLY A 23 -36.45 -18.83 -15.70
N TYR A 24 -36.54 -17.49 -15.70
CA TYR A 24 -35.37 -16.61 -15.71
C TYR A 24 -34.48 -16.80 -14.47
N LEU A 25 -35.10 -16.92 -13.29
CA LEU A 25 -34.38 -17.17 -12.02
C LEU A 25 -33.62 -18.51 -12.09
N VAL A 26 -34.26 -19.59 -12.56
CA VAL A 26 -33.60 -20.90 -12.67
C VAL A 26 -32.45 -20.88 -13.67
N TYR A 27 -32.63 -20.21 -14.80
CA TYR A 27 -31.59 -20.04 -15.82
C TYR A 27 -30.39 -19.29 -15.24
N THR A 28 -30.64 -18.17 -14.56
CA THR A 28 -29.58 -17.34 -13.96
C THR A 28 -28.82 -18.07 -12.83
N ILE A 29 -29.51 -18.88 -12.00
CA ILE A 29 -28.87 -19.71 -10.99
C ILE A 29 -27.97 -20.77 -11.64
N GLY A 30 -28.37 -21.37 -12.75
CA GLY A 30 -27.56 -22.34 -13.50
C GLY A 30 -26.27 -21.73 -14.09
N GLU A 31 -26.33 -20.48 -14.58
CA GLU A 31 -25.12 -19.76 -15.00
C GLU A 31 -24.19 -19.43 -13.84
N MET A 32 -24.73 -19.13 -12.66
CA MET A 32 -23.95 -18.82 -11.47
C MET A 32 -23.13 -20.00 -10.93
N GLU A 33 -23.58 -21.24 -11.13
CA GLU A 33 -22.81 -22.43 -10.73
C GLU A 33 -21.50 -22.56 -11.53
N GLN A 34 -21.36 -21.85 -12.65
CA GLN A 34 -20.15 -21.81 -13.50
C GLN A 34 -19.24 -20.62 -13.21
N LEU A 35 -19.60 -19.76 -12.25
CA LEU A 35 -18.76 -18.62 -11.92
C LEU A 35 -17.46 -19.09 -11.26
N PRO A 36 -16.30 -18.48 -11.65
CA PRO A 36 -15.04 -18.74 -10.97
C PRO A 36 -15.14 -18.34 -9.50
N GLU A 37 -14.37 -19.00 -8.68
CA GLU A 37 -14.21 -18.58 -7.28
C GLU A 37 -13.68 -17.15 -7.26
N PRO A 38 -14.22 -16.28 -6.38
CA PRO A 38 -13.71 -14.94 -6.24
C PRO A 38 -12.22 -14.98 -5.85
N SER A 39 -11.38 -14.36 -6.65
CA SER A 39 -9.95 -14.23 -6.41
C SER A 39 -9.65 -12.75 -6.15
N PRO A 40 -9.86 -12.27 -4.92
CA PRO A 40 -9.56 -10.87 -4.60
C PRO A 40 -8.07 -10.58 -4.76
N PRO A 41 -7.68 -9.34 -5.11
CA PRO A 41 -6.28 -8.96 -5.15
C PRO A 41 -5.63 -9.13 -3.78
N LEU A 42 -4.43 -9.71 -3.76
CA LEU A 42 -3.66 -9.95 -2.54
C LEU A 42 -2.64 -8.84 -2.32
N THR A 43 -2.29 -8.62 -1.06
CA THR A 43 -1.30 -7.61 -0.65
C THR A 43 0.12 -8.11 -0.83
N THR A 44 0.94 -7.39 -1.59
CA THR A 44 2.39 -7.62 -1.67
C THR A 44 3.09 -6.99 -0.47
N ARG A 45 4.04 -7.72 0.10
CA ARG A 45 4.88 -7.29 1.23
C ARG A 45 6.30 -7.10 0.80
N ILE A 46 6.94 -6.04 1.23
CA ILE A 46 8.33 -5.72 0.93
C ILE A 46 9.11 -5.72 2.25
N TYR A 47 10.16 -6.52 2.29
CA TYR A 47 10.97 -6.75 3.48
C TYR A 47 12.38 -6.19 3.30
N ASP A 48 13.03 -5.83 4.41
CA ASP A 48 14.42 -5.42 4.46
C ASP A 48 15.39 -6.61 4.46
N CYS A 49 16.67 -6.35 4.64
CA CYS A 49 17.72 -7.37 4.68
C CYS A 49 17.68 -8.29 5.92
N ARG A 50 16.82 -7.97 6.90
CA ARG A 50 16.61 -8.74 8.15
C ARG A 50 15.24 -9.42 8.18
N ASP A 51 14.55 -9.47 7.05
CA ASP A 51 13.18 -9.98 6.92
C ASP A 51 12.15 -9.14 7.73
N GLU A 52 12.47 -7.89 8.06
CA GLU A 52 11.54 -6.97 8.71
C GLU A 52 10.66 -6.27 7.66
N LEU A 53 9.36 -6.16 7.93
CA LEU A 53 8.41 -5.55 6.99
C LEU A 53 8.67 -4.05 6.84
N MET A 54 9.05 -3.62 5.65
CA MET A 54 9.29 -2.21 5.28
C MET A 54 8.06 -1.51 4.75
N ALA A 55 7.39 -2.16 3.82
CA ALA A 55 6.27 -1.58 3.09
C ALA A 55 5.31 -2.65 2.60
N VAL A 56 4.11 -2.22 2.30
CA VAL A 56 3.10 -3.03 1.62
C VAL A 56 2.68 -2.33 0.32
N ARG A 57 2.36 -3.12 -0.71
CA ARG A 57 1.79 -2.61 -1.97
C ARG A 57 0.57 -3.41 -2.31
N TYR A 58 -0.48 -2.71 -2.68
CA TYR A 58 -1.80 -3.27 -2.93
C TYR A 58 -2.62 -2.32 -3.81
N GLU A 59 -3.45 -2.87 -4.64
CA GLU A 59 -4.63 -2.15 -5.13
C GLU A 59 -5.67 -2.07 -4.00
N GLU A 60 -5.78 -3.21 -3.27
CA GLU A 60 -6.55 -3.35 -2.04
C GLU A 60 -5.65 -4.00 -0.97
N ASN A 61 -5.38 -3.34 0.16
CA ASN A 61 -4.63 -3.93 1.28
C ASN A 61 -5.47 -5.07 1.88
N ARG A 62 -5.15 -6.31 1.50
CA ARG A 62 -5.88 -7.49 1.91
C ARG A 62 -4.93 -8.58 2.40
N VAL A 63 -5.19 -9.05 3.60
CA VAL A 63 -4.51 -10.18 4.22
C VAL A 63 -5.61 -11.13 4.69
N GLU A 64 -5.70 -12.31 4.08
CA GLU A 64 -6.66 -13.31 4.47
C GLU A 64 -6.21 -14.07 5.70
N VAL A 65 -7.13 -14.25 6.63
CA VAL A 65 -6.93 -15.03 7.86
C VAL A 65 -8.11 -15.97 8.07
N PRO A 66 -7.88 -17.21 8.52
CA PRO A 66 -8.96 -18.11 8.90
C PRO A 66 -9.75 -17.56 10.08
N LEU A 67 -11.02 -17.93 10.18
CA LEU A 67 -11.93 -17.40 11.21
C LEU A 67 -11.44 -17.65 12.63
N GLU A 68 -10.75 -18.77 12.85
CA GLU A 68 -10.15 -19.15 14.14
C GLU A 68 -9.00 -18.21 14.58
N GLN A 69 -8.43 -17.46 13.66
CA GLN A 69 -7.41 -16.44 13.91
C GLN A 69 -7.98 -15.03 14.04
N VAL A 70 -9.30 -14.90 14.14
CA VAL A 70 -9.98 -13.63 14.38
C VAL A 70 -10.46 -13.58 15.82
N SER A 71 -10.23 -12.45 16.51
CA SER A 71 -10.71 -12.23 17.88
C SER A 71 -12.21 -12.51 18.02
N GLU A 72 -12.59 -13.28 19.03
CA GLU A 72 -13.99 -13.55 19.36
C GLU A 72 -14.79 -12.26 19.62
N HIS A 73 -14.13 -11.23 20.18
CA HIS A 73 -14.72 -9.92 20.38
C HIS A 73 -15.15 -9.28 19.06
N LEU A 74 -14.32 -9.40 18.02
CA LEU A 74 -14.64 -8.85 16.72
C LEU A 74 -15.75 -9.60 16.01
N ILE A 75 -15.74 -10.92 16.07
CA ILE A 75 -16.82 -11.76 15.52
C ILE A 75 -18.16 -11.34 16.15
N LYS A 76 -18.22 -11.27 17.48
CA LYS A 76 -19.41 -10.85 18.22
C LYS A 76 -19.82 -9.40 17.91
N ALA A 77 -18.86 -8.47 17.80
CA ALA A 77 -19.12 -7.07 17.46
C ALA A 77 -19.72 -6.95 16.04
N THR A 78 -19.15 -7.65 15.07
CA THR A 78 -19.66 -7.68 13.69
C THR A 78 -21.07 -8.26 13.63
N LEU A 79 -21.31 -9.39 14.27
CA LEU A 79 -22.64 -9.99 14.34
C LEU A 79 -23.66 -9.05 15.03
N ALA A 80 -23.26 -8.38 16.11
CA ALA A 80 -24.15 -7.48 16.84
C ALA A 80 -24.62 -6.30 15.99
N VAL A 81 -23.73 -5.74 15.19
CA VAL A 81 -23.97 -4.49 14.43
C VAL A 81 -24.53 -4.74 13.04
N GLU A 82 -24.12 -5.82 12.37
CA GLU A 82 -24.49 -6.09 10.98
C GLU A 82 -25.63 -7.12 10.87
N ASP A 83 -25.57 -8.23 11.65
CA ASP A 83 -26.54 -9.33 11.51
C ASP A 83 -26.66 -10.21 12.76
N ARG A 84 -27.42 -9.76 13.76
CA ARG A 84 -27.59 -10.48 15.05
C ARG A 84 -28.12 -11.90 14.92
N ARG A 85 -28.81 -12.20 13.82
CA ARG A 85 -29.47 -13.48 13.57
C ARG A 85 -28.79 -14.29 12.48
N PHE A 86 -27.56 -13.97 12.12
CA PHE A 86 -26.81 -14.54 11.01
C PHE A 86 -26.87 -16.07 10.97
N TYR A 87 -26.68 -16.74 12.10
CA TYR A 87 -26.74 -18.21 12.21
C TYR A 87 -28.16 -18.79 12.22
N ARG A 88 -29.22 -17.94 12.18
CA ARG A 88 -30.62 -18.38 12.30
C ARG A 88 -31.43 -18.22 11.01
N HIS A 89 -30.84 -17.66 9.97
CA HIS A 89 -31.50 -17.48 8.68
C HIS A 89 -30.61 -17.98 7.54
N HIS A 90 -31.18 -18.09 6.33
CA HIS A 90 -30.50 -18.53 5.12
C HIS A 90 -30.42 -17.35 4.12
N GLY A 91 -29.51 -16.41 4.39
CA GLY A 91 -29.22 -15.27 3.53
C GLY A 91 -30.14 -14.07 3.69
N PHE A 92 -31.38 -14.25 4.13
CA PHE A 92 -32.36 -13.18 4.32
C PHE A 92 -32.93 -13.22 5.74
N ASP A 93 -32.99 -12.07 6.42
CA ASP A 93 -33.64 -11.95 7.73
C ASP A 93 -34.92 -11.08 7.67
N PRO A 94 -36.12 -11.66 7.38
CA PRO A 94 -37.37 -10.90 7.34
C PRO A 94 -37.70 -10.23 8.69
N ALA A 95 -37.36 -10.87 9.80
CA ALA A 95 -37.62 -10.30 11.13
C ALA A 95 -36.68 -9.13 11.45
N GLY A 96 -35.41 -9.21 11.03
CA GLY A 96 -34.44 -8.12 11.09
C GLY A 96 -34.88 -6.92 10.23
N LEU A 97 -35.32 -7.17 9.01
CA LEU A 97 -35.86 -6.16 8.10
C LEU A 97 -37.09 -5.44 8.71
N THR A 98 -38.03 -6.21 9.26
CA THR A 98 -39.22 -5.63 9.93
C THR A 98 -38.84 -4.76 11.14
N ARG A 99 -37.89 -5.24 11.96
CA ARG A 99 -37.38 -4.48 13.11
C ARG A 99 -36.68 -3.18 12.66
N ALA A 100 -35.82 -3.26 11.64
CA ALA A 100 -35.13 -2.08 11.07
C ALA A 100 -36.14 -1.05 10.54
N LEU A 101 -37.19 -1.49 9.86
CA LEU A 101 -38.24 -0.64 9.34
C LEU A 101 -39.01 0.07 10.46
N LEU A 102 -39.38 -0.67 11.52
CA LEU A 102 -40.07 -0.10 12.70
C LEU A 102 -39.21 0.91 13.46
N ASN A 103 -37.92 0.64 13.62
CA ASN A 103 -36.98 1.56 14.28
C ASN A 103 -36.76 2.83 13.48
N ASN A 104 -36.61 2.71 12.15
CA ASN A 104 -36.46 3.85 11.25
C ASN A 104 -37.70 4.76 11.25
N ILE A 105 -38.92 4.17 11.35
CA ILE A 105 -40.17 4.93 11.47
C ILE A 105 -40.25 5.66 12.81
N LYS A 106 -39.82 5.04 13.91
CA LYS A 106 -39.86 5.64 15.26
C LYS A 106 -38.78 6.68 15.50
N GLY A 107 -37.58 6.51 14.89
CA GLY A 107 -36.41 7.35 15.15
C GLY A 107 -36.21 8.51 14.18
N GLY A 108 -37.02 8.67 13.15
CA GLY A 108 -36.94 9.77 12.16
C GLY A 108 -35.64 9.83 11.33
N GLN A 109 -34.73 8.89 11.52
CA GLN A 109 -33.47 8.76 10.76
C GLN A 109 -33.25 7.30 10.40
N THR A 110 -32.70 7.03 9.20
CA THR A 110 -32.30 5.70 8.74
C THR A 110 -31.07 5.20 9.52
N SER A 111 -31.29 4.71 10.75
CA SER A 111 -30.21 4.31 11.67
C SER A 111 -29.77 2.86 11.54
N GLN A 112 -30.64 1.95 11.07
CA GLN A 112 -30.32 0.53 10.90
C GLN A 112 -30.51 0.09 9.45
N GLY A 113 -29.48 -0.59 8.89
CA GLY A 113 -29.57 -1.29 7.62
C GLY A 113 -30.33 -2.62 7.75
N GLY A 114 -31.06 -3.01 6.72
CA GLY A 114 -31.80 -4.29 6.69
C GLY A 114 -31.11 -5.37 5.85
N SER A 115 -29.89 -5.16 5.39
CA SER A 115 -29.12 -6.14 4.61
C SER A 115 -28.33 -7.06 5.55
N THR A 116 -28.33 -8.36 5.23
CA THR A 116 -27.58 -9.39 5.99
C THR A 116 -26.11 -9.40 5.59
N ILE A 117 -25.26 -10.06 6.40
CA ILE A 117 -23.83 -10.29 6.10
C ILE A 117 -23.69 -10.98 4.74
N THR A 118 -24.48 -12.02 4.45
CA THR A 118 -24.43 -12.72 3.14
C THR A 118 -24.80 -11.82 1.96
N GLN A 119 -25.78 -10.93 2.13
CA GLN A 119 -26.15 -9.95 1.09
C GLN A 119 -25.03 -8.93 0.86
N GLN A 120 -24.37 -8.47 1.92
CA GLN A 120 -23.24 -7.56 1.81
C GLN A 120 -22.04 -8.24 1.14
N LEU A 121 -21.73 -9.49 1.50
CA LEU A 121 -20.70 -10.29 0.86
C LEU A 121 -21.00 -10.49 -0.63
N ALA A 122 -22.22 -10.92 -0.98
CA ALA A 122 -22.65 -11.08 -2.37
C ALA A 122 -22.46 -9.81 -3.20
N LYS A 123 -22.82 -8.66 -2.61
CA LYS A 123 -22.60 -7.35 -3.25
C LYS A 123 -21.12 -7.05 -3.47
N ASN A 124 -20.28 -7.28 -2.48
CA ASN A 124 -18.86 -6.92 -2.55
C ASN A 124 -18.04 -7.82 -3.46
N LEU A 125 -18.41 -9.12 -3.58
CA LEU A 125 -17.68 -10.08 -4.41
C LEU A 125 -18.08 -10.02 -5.91
N TYR A 126 -19.35 -9.75 -6.22
CA TYR A 126 -19.88 -10.00 -7.55
C TYR A 126 -20.54 -8.81 -8.24
N LEU A 127 -20.70 -7.67 -7.56
CA LEU A 127 -21.51 -6.58 -8.08
C LEU A 127 -20.78 -5.22 -8.04
N SER A 128 -21.08 -4.38 -9.03
CA SER A 128 -20.66 -2.97 -9.03
C SER A 128 -21.44 -2.13 -8.00
N HIS A 129 -20.92 -0.94 -7.69
CA HIS A 129 -21.53 -0.04 -6.72
C HIS A 129 -22.78 0.71 -7.24
N GLU A 130 -23.27 0.44 -8.43
CA GLU A 130 -24.46 1.07 -8.99
C GLU A 130 -25.72 0.73 -8.19
N ARG A 131 -26.62 1.71 -8.04
CA ARG A 131 -27.88 1.54 -7.30
C ARG A 131 -29.05 1.28 -8.25
N THR A 132 -29.14 0.07 -8.80
CA THR A 132 -30.22 -0.34 -9.70
C THR A 132 -31.07 -1.46 -9.11
N LEU A 133 -32.33 -1.61 -9.58
CA LEU A 133 -33.18 -2.74 -9.20
C LEU A 133 -32.58 -4.07 -9.72
N GLU A 134 -32.01 -4.07 -10.91
CA GLU A 134 -31.35 -5.23 -11.49
C GLU A 134 -30.21 -5.73 -10.60
N ARG A 135 -29.34 -4.81 -10.13
CA ARG A 135 -28.30 -5.14 -9.18
C ARG A 135 -28.87 -5.78 -7.90
N LYS A 136 -30.00 -5.26 -7.37
CA LYS A 136 -30.61 -5.82 -6.15
C LYS A 136 -31.19 -7.23 -6.37
N VAL A 137 -31.67 -7.53 -7.55
CA VAL A 137 -32.07 -8.89 -7.92
C VAL A 137 -30.86 -9.81 -8.02
N LYS A 138 -29.79 -9.38 -8.67
CA LYS A 138 -28.53 -10.14 -8.75
C LYS A 138 -27.95 -10.39 -7.34
N GLU A 139 -27.93 -9.38 -6.46
CA GLU A 139 -27.52 -9.52 -5.06
C GLU A 139 -28.31 -10.64 -4.34
N ALA A 140 -29.62 -10.68 -4.52
CA ALA A 140 -30.45 -11.74 -3.94
C ALA A 140 -30.11 -13.13 -4.49
N LEU A 141 -29.85 -13.25 -5.79
CA LEU A 141 -29.45 -14.51 -6.41
C LEU A 141 -28.08 -14.99 -5.90
N TYR A 142 -27.07 -14.09 -5.85
CA TYR A 142 -25.76 -14.42 -5.31
C TYR A 142 -25.82 -14.76 -3.81
N THR A 143 -26.70 -14.12 -3.06
CA THR A 143 -26.96 -14.47 -1.66
C THR A 143 -27.43 -15.93 -1.53
N ILE A 144 -28.39 -16.35 -2.36
CA ILE A 144 -28.87 -17.73 -2.38
C ILE A 144 -27.74 -18.70 -2.79
N HIS A 145 -26.94 -18.32 -3.80
CA HIS A 145 -25.81 -19.12 -4.25
C HIS A 145 -24.79 -19.35 -3.13
N LEU A 146 -24.37 -18.30 -2.44
CA LEU A 146 -23.42 -18.38 -1.31
C LEU A 146 -23.96 -19.28 -0.18
N GLU A 147 -25.21 -19.09 0.24
CA GLU A 147 -25.83 -19.89 1.30
C GLU A 147 -26.04 -21.37 0.94
N ARG A 148 -26.08 -21.71 -0.33
CA ARG A 148 -26.16 -23.10 -0.81
C ARG A 148 -24.81 -23.77 -0.89
N ARG A 149 -23.76 -23.01 -1.15
CA ARG A 149 -22.41 -23.52 -1.43
C ARG A 149 -21.51 -23.56 -0.19
N TYR A 150 -21.67 -22.61 0.73
CA TYR A 150 -20.77 -22.39 1.87
C TYR A 150 -21.51 -22.51 3.20
N HIS A 151 -20.80 -22.98 4.24
CA HIS A 151 -21.28 -22.96 5.61
C HIS A 151 -21.25 -21.52 6.18
N LYS A 152 -21.99 -21.29 7.26
CA LYS A 152 -22.08 -19.95 7.88
C LYS A 152 -20.71 -19.40 8.30
N ASP A 153 -19.85 -20.23 8.84
CA ASP A 153 -18.52 -19.82 9.28
C ASP A 153 -17.65 -19.44 8.07
N GLU A 154 -17.72 -20.17 6.98
CA GLU A 154 -17.04 -19.83 5.72
C GLU A 154 -17.53 -18.50 5.12
N ILE A 155 -18.86 -18.25 5.17
CA ILE A 155 -19.45 -16.99 4.72
C ILE A 155 -18.96 -15.82 5.61
N LEU A 156 -18.89 -16.02 6.92
CA LEU A 156 -18.40 -14.99 7.86
C LEU A 156 -16.93 -14.72 7.67
N GLU A 157 -16.12 -15.76 7.46
CA GLU A 157 -14.70 -15.66 7.14
C GLU A 157 -14.48 -14.85 5.86
N MET A 158 -15.15 -15.22 4.78
CA MET A 158 -15.10 -14.48 3.51
C MET A 158 -15.54 -13.01 3.69
N TYR A 159 -16.58 -12.75 4.49
CA TYR A 159 -17.04 -11.41 4.76
C TYR A 159 -15.98 -10.58 5.49
N LEU A 160 -15.42 -11.11 6.58
CA LEU A 160 -14.39 -10.43 7.37
C LEU A 160 -13.10 -10.19 6.57
N ASN A 161 -12.78 -11.05 5.61
CA ASN A 161 -11.64 -10.92 4.72
C ASN A 161 -11.90 -10.00 3.51
N THR A 162 -13.17 -9.62 3.24
CA THR A 162 -13.53 -8.88 2.01
C THR A 162 -13.93 -7.43 2.28
N ILE A 163 -14.55 -7.14 3.43
CA ILE A 163 -15.17 -5.83 3.68
C ILE A 163 -14.12 -4.71 3.78
N TYR A 164 -14.49 -3.52 3.32
CA TYR A 164 -13.64 -2.33 3.37
C TYR A 164 -13.75 -1.60 4.70
N TYR A 165 -12.62 -1.39 5.38
CA TYR A 165 -12.52 -0.72 6.67
C TYR A 165 -11.97 0.72 6.61
N GLY A 166 -11.69 1.26 5.42
CA GLY A 166 -11.04 2.56 5.24
C GLY A 166 -9.53 2.46 5.11
N HIS A 167 -8.86 3.57 4.75
CA HIS A 167 -7.41 3.64 4.57
C HIS A 167 -6.83 2.50 3.71
N ALA A 168 -7.56 2.18 2.63
CA ALA A 168 -7.28 1.06 1.73
C ALA A 168 -7.24 -0.34 2.39
N ALA A 169 -7.64 -0.48 3.66
CA ALA A 169 -7.70 -1.75 4.37
C ALA A 169 -8.96 -2.54 3.97
N TYR A 170 -8.75 -3.62 3.25
CA TYR A 170 -9.75 -4.62 2.88
C TYR A 170 -9.51 -5.89 3.69
N GLY A 171 -10.50 -6.31 4.43
CA GLY A 171 -10.39 -7.41 5.39
C GLY A 171 -9.86 -6.98 6.74
N ILE A 172 -10.17 -7.82 7.72
CA ILE A 172 -10.00 -7.49 9.15
C ILE A 172 -8.54 -7.50 9.60
N GLU A 173 -7.72 -8.40 9.07
CA GLU A 173 -6.29 -8.43 9.41
C GLU A 173 -5.60 -7.16 8.91
N ALA A 174 -5.87 -6.77 7.66
CA ALA A 174 -5.36 -5.52 7.11
C ALA A 174 -5.83 -4.30 7.92
N ALA A 175 -7.08 -4.30 8.40
CA ALA A 175 -7.60 -3.24 9.24
C ALA A 175 -6.92 -3.21 10.62
N ALA A 176 -6.77 -4.36 11.29
CA ALA A 176 -6.10 -4.46 12.59
C ALA A 176 -4.65 -3.96 12.50
N GLN A 177 -3.92 -4.36 11.46
CA GLN A 177 -2.56 -3.88 11.20
C GLN A 177 -2.52 -2.38 10.89
N THR A 178 -3.47 -1.88 10.08
CA THR A 178 -3.51 -0.47 9.68
C THR A 178 -3.79 0.45 10.86
N TYR A 179 -4.78 0.12 11.68
CA TYR A 179 -5.20 1.02 12.77
C TYR A 179 -4.41 0.83 14.06
N PHE A 180 -4.02 -0.42 14.39
CA PHE A 180 -3.44 -0.75 15.70
C PHE A 180 -2.05 -1.41 15.62
N GLY A 181 -1.60 -1.84 14.44
CA GLY A 181 -0.33 -2.57 14.27
C GLY A 181 -0.34 -3.96 14.93
N LYS A 182 -1.51 -4.57 15.09
CA LYS A 182 -1.74 -5.86 15.75
C LYS A 182 -2.37 -6.86 14.78
N SER A 183 -2.27 -8.15 15.10
CA SER A 183 -3.06 -9.18 14.44
C SER A 183 -4.55 -9.05 14.81
N ALA A 184 -5.44 -9.45 13.91
CA ALA A 184 -6.88 -9.53 14.18
C ALA A 184 -7.22 -10.46 15.34
N ALA A 185 -6.36 -11.43 15.66
CA ALA A 185 -6.50 -12.31 16.82
C ALA A 185 -6.34 -11.58 18.17
N ASP A 186 -5.51 -10.54 18.21
CA ASP A 186 -5.07 -9.84 19.41
C ASP A 186 -5.89 -8.58 19.72
N LEU A 187 -6.98 -8.35 18.99
CA LEU A 187 -7.83 -7.18 19.18
C LEU A 187 -8.57 -7.26 20.52
N SER A 188 -8.47 -6.18 21.30
CA SER A 188 -9.28 -5.98 22.50
C SER A 188 -10.75 -5.79 22.17
N LEU A 189 -11.62 -5.80 23.19
CA LEU A 189 -13.05 -5.53 23.00
C LEU A 189 -13.30 -4.11 22.47
N GLY A 190 -12.55 -3.12 22.97
CA GLY A 190 -12.65 -1.74 22.52
C GLY A 190 -12.21 -1.55 21.06
N GLU A 191 -11.07 -2.15 20.71
CA GLU A 191 -10.54 -2.14 19.34
C GLU A 191 -11.47 -2.87 18.35
N ALA A 192 -11.95 -4.05 18.73
CA ALA A 192 -12.89 -4.85 17.96
C ALA A 192 -14.22 -4.11 17.69
N ALA A 193 -14.75 -3.44 18.70
CA ALA A 193 -15.98 -2.66 18.58
C ALA A 193 -15.80 -1.44 17.64
N LEU A 194 -14.62 -0.79 17.70
CA LEU A 194 -14.29 0.30 16.79
C LEU A 194 -14.26 -0.21 15.35
N LEU A 195 -13.46 -1.26 15.07
CA LEU A 195 -13.33 -1.80 13.70
C LEU A 195 -14.67 -2.30 13.15
N ALA A 196 -15.45 -3.05 13.92
CA ALA A 196 -16.78 -3.49 13.51
C ALA A 196 -17.74 -2.33 13.18
N GLY A 197 -17.46 -1.15 13.70
CA GLY A 197 -18.21 0.07 13.40
C GLY A 197 -17.91 0.73 12.07
N LEU A 198 -16.70 0.54 11.53
CA LEU A 198 -16.18 1.26 10.35
C LEU A 198 -16.91 0.96 9.03
N PRO A 199 -17.32 -0.29 8.70
CA PRO A 199 -17.89 -0.61 7.39
C PRO A 199 -19.14 0.19 7.02
N LYS A 200 -19.87 0.72 8.00
CA LYS A 200 -21.04 1.58 7.78
C LYS A 200 -20.70 2.89 7.05
N GLY A 201 -19.48 3.41 7.24
CA GLY A 201 -19.01 4.64 6.62
C GLY A 201 -17.52 4.86 6.92
N PRO A 202 -16.62 4.12 6.25
CA PRO A 202 -15.21 4.02 6.64
C PRO A 202 -14.46 5.36 6.69
N ALA A 203 -14.76 6.28 5.77
CA ALA A 203 -14.17 7.62 5.78
C ALA A 203 -14.72 8.49 6.91
N TYR A 204 -16.03 8.40 7.17
CA TYR A 204 -16.69 9.24 8.18
C TYR A 204 -16.38 8.78 9.61
N TYR A 205 -16.31 7.46 9.84
CA TYR A 205 -16.02 6.87 11.16
C TYR A 205 -14.55 6.55 11.39
N SER A 206 -13.65 6.98 10.48
CA SER A 206 -12.21 6.77 10.70
C SER A 206 -11.71 7.48 11.94
N PRO A 207 -11.07 6.79 12.89
CA PRO A 207 -10.50 7.41 14.08
C PRO A 207 -9.33 8.35 13.76
N LEU A 208 -8.66 8.16 12.62
CA LEU A 208 -7.55 8.99 12.17
C LEU A 208 -8.01 10.30 11.51
N LEU A 209 -9.26 10.34 11.00
CA LEU A 209 -9.83 11.52 10.34
C LEU A 209 -10.89 12.22 11.19
N ASN A 210 -11.68 11.47 11.94
CA ASN A 210 -12.80 11.98 12.74
C ASN A 210 -12.94 11.18 14.05
N PRO A 211 -12.05 11.41 15.03
CA PRO A 211 -12.00 10.66 16.29
C PRO A 211 -13.35 10.66 17.07
N GLU A 212 -14.03 11.80 17.08
CA GLU A 212 -15.30 11.94 17.80
C GLU A 212 -16.42 11.07 17.21
N ALA A 213 -16.53 11.04 15.88
CA ALA A 213 -17.49 10.17 15.19
C ALA A 213 -17.15 8.68 15.36
N ALA A 214 -15.87 8.35 15.39
CA ALA A 214 -15.37 7.01 15.62
C ALA A 214 -15.73 6.52 17.04
N GLU A 215 -15.48 7.33 18.06
CA GLU A 215 -15.83 7.02 19.45
C GLU A 215 -17.35 6.84 19.61
N GLN A 216 -18.15 7.75 19.06
CA GLN A 216 -19.60 7.64 19.08
C GLN A 216 -20.11 6.35 18.40
N ARG A 217 -19.45 5.94 17.31
CA ARG A 217 -19.77 4.70 16.61
C ARG A 217 -19.38 3.48 17.43
N GLN A 218 -18.19 3.46 18.04
CA GLN A 218 -17.74 2.42 18.98
C GLN A 218 -18.74 2.24 20.13
N ARG A 219 -19.17 3.33 20.78
CA ARG A 219 -20.22 3.31 21.85
C ARG A 219 -21.52 2.66 21.35
N THR A 220 -21.89 2.94 20.10
CA THR A 220 -23.08 2.34 19.49
C THR A 220 -22.91 0.83 19.32
N VAL A 221 -21.74 0.37 18.83
CA VAL A 221 -21.44 -1.06 18.66
C VAL A 221 -21.46 -1.78 20.00
N LEU A 222 -20.76 -1.27 21.02
CA LEU A 222 -20.71 -1.85 22.36
C LEU A 222 -22.12 -1.94 22.98
N SER A 223 -22.95 -0.92 22.80
CA SER A 223 -24.35 -0.98 23.26
C SER A 223 -25.15 -2.07 22.55
N GLN A 224 -24.92 -2.25 21.23
CA GLN A 224 -25.58 -3.31 20.48
C GLN A 224 -25.09 -4.70 20.85
N MET A 225 -23.81 -4.85 21.25
CA MET A 225 -23.26 -6.10 21.79
C MET A 225 -23.93 -6.46 23.15
N ALA A 226 -24.06 -5.48 24.02
CA ALA A 226 -24.75 -5.67 25.31
C ALA A 226 -26.25 -6.03 25.13
N ASP A 227 -26.95 -5.31 24.24
CA ASP A 227 -28.34 -5.60 23.87
C ASP A 227 -28.53 -6.98 23.23
N ALA A 228 -27.49 -7.51 22.59
CA ALA A 228 -27.48 -8.85 22.00
C ALA A 228 -27.12 -9.94 23.00
N GLY A 229 -26.66 -9.57 24.21
CA GLY A 229 -26.19 -10.49 25.24
C GLY A 229 -24.81 -11.11 24.92
N PHE A 230 -24.02 -10.47 24.09
CA PHE A 230 -22.66 -10.90 23.77
C PHE A 230 -21.62 -10.44 24.77
N ILE A 231 -21.92 -9.36 25.47
CA ILE A 231 -21.15 -8.80 26.60
C ILE A 231 -22.09 -8.34 27.70
N ASP A 232 -21.57 -8.23 28.92
CA ASP A 232 -22.30 -7.62 30.03
C ASP A 232 -22.03 -6.11 30.14
N GLU A 233 -22.75 -5.43 31.05
CA GLU A 233 -22.59 -3.97 31.21
C GLU A 233 -21.22 -3.58 31.77
N SER A 234 -20.59 -4.44 32.58
CA SER A 234 -19.25 -4.21 33.13
C SER A 234 -18.18 -4.28 32.05
N GLU A 235 -18.28 -5.27 31.15
CA GLU A 235 -17.41 -5.41 30.00
C GLU A 235 -17.53 -4.21 29.05
N LYS A 236 -18.77 -3.77 28.78
CA LYS A 236 -19.02 -2.57 27.97
C LYS A 236 -18.38 -1.34 28.59
N GLU A 237 -18.58 -1.11 29.90
CA GLU A 237 -17.98 0.04 30.58
C GLU A 237 -16.45 -0.02 30.62
N ALA A 238 -15.85 -1.20 30.74
CA ALA A 238 -14.43 -1.41 30.73
C ALA A 238 -13.86 -1.05 29.33
N ALA A 239 -14.48 -1.54 28.26
CA ALA A 239 -14.09 -1.24 26.88
C ALA A 239 -14.23 0.25 26.52
N LEU A 240 -15.22 0.95 27.11
CA LEU A 240 -15.39 2.40 26.90
C LEU A 240 -14.33 3.26 27.63
N ARG A 241 -13.66 2.71 28.65
CA ARG A 241 -12.57 3.38 29.38
C ARG A 241 -11.19 3.02 28.83
N GLU A 242 -11.12 2.06 27.95
CA GLU A 242 -9.87 1.65 27.31
C GLU A 242 -9.34 2.77 26.46
N GLU A 243 -8.07 3.17 26.67
CA GLU A 243 -7.35 4.10 25.80
C GLU A 243 -6.83 3.35 24.57
N LEU A 244 -7.41 3.64 23.41
CA LEU A 244 -7.00 3.02 22.16
C LEU A 244 -5.75 3.67 21.61
N VAL A 245 -4.70 2.87 21.38
CA VAL A 245 -3.43 3.34 20.82
C VAL A 245 -3.41 3.04 19.32
N PHE A 246 -3.42 4.10 18.52
CA PHE A 246 -3.35 3.97 17.06
C PHE A 246 -1.90 3.93 16.59
N ARG A 247 -1.65 3.14 15.53
CA ARG A 247 -0.33 3.04 14.92
C ARG A 247 0.06 4.35 14.25
N GLU A 248 1.25 4.85 14.57
CA GLU A 248 1.89 5.93 13.78
C GLU A 248 2.51 5.36 12.50
N HIS A 249 2.15 5.93 11.35
CA HIS A 249 2.69 5.52 10.04
C HIS A 249 4.02 6.24 9.76
N THR A 250 5.12 5.78 10.33
CA THR A 250 6.43 6.44 10.18
C THR A 250 7.42 5.75 9.23
N PHE A 251 7.20 4.47 8.86
CA PHE A 251 8.22 3.69 8.14
C PHE A 251 8.31 3.91 6.63
N GLU A 252 7.22 4.22 5.93
CA GLU A 252 7.28 4.39 4.46
C GLU A 252 8.01 5.66 4.02
N GLU A 253 8.03 6.71 4.83
CA GLU A 253 8.59 8.01 4.44
C GLU A 253 10.10 7.99 4.25
N SER A 254 10.85 7.31 5.13
CA SER A 254 12.32 7.24 5.03
C SER A 254 12.82 6.42 3.84
N SER A 255 12.05 5.45 3.39
CA SER A 255 12.41 4.52 2.31
C SER A 255 11.76 4.86 0.96
N ALA A 256 11.04 5.97 0.85
CA ALA A 256 10.21 6.28 -0.33
C ALA A 256 10.99 6.29 -1.66
N TYR A 257 12.20 6.87 -1.69
CA TYR A 257 13.05 6.87 -2.89
C TYR A 257 13.51 5.46 -3.30
N PHE A 258 13.83 4.63 -2.31
CA PHE A 258 14.24 3.25 -2.57
C PHE A 258 13.06 2.40 -3.03
N LEU A 259 11.92 2.51 -2.37
CA LEU A 259 10.70 1.78 -2.75
C LEU A 259 10.21 2.16 -4.15
N ASP A 260 10.28 3.44 -4.48
CA ASP A 260 9.98 3.91 -5.85
C ASP A 260 10.91 3.29 -6.89
N TYR A 261 12.21 3.24 -6.60
CA TYR A 261 13.21 2.58 -7.46
C TYR A 261 12.91 1.08 -7.62
N VAL A 262 12.69 0.35 -6.53
CA VAL A 262 12.39 -1.09 -6.57
C VAL A 262 11.15 -1.37 -7.41
N ILE A 263 10.08 -0.61 -7.20
CA ILE A 263 8.80 -0.86 -7.87
C ILE A 263 8.86 -0.42 -9.34
N ASN A 264 9.26 0.84 -9.59
CA ASN A 264 9.12 1.46 -10.90
C ASN A 264 10.34 1.22 -11.82
N THR A 265 11.42 0.62 -11.30
CA THR A 265 12.59 0.25 -12.11
C THR A 265 12.82 -1.25 -12.08
N GLU A 266 13.18 -1.82 -10.93
CA GLU A 266 13.57 -3.24 -10.86
C GLU A 266 12.40 -4.20 -11.14
N LEU A 267 11.26 -4.01 -10.45
CA LEU A 267 10.09 -4.86 -10.66
C LEU A 267 9.39 -4.55 -12.00
N ALA A 268 9.39 -3.29 -12.44
CA ALA A 268 8.87 -2.95 -13.76
C ALA A 268 9.68 -3.63 -14.88
N GLU A 269 10.99 -3.68 -14.77
CA GLU A 269 11.84 -4.42 -15.73
C GLU A 269 11.59 -5.92 -15.61
N PHE A 270 11.55 -6.49 -14.40
CA PHE A 270 11.30 -7.90 -14.15
C PHE A 270 9.97 -8.39 -14.74
N PHE A 271 8.93 -7.58 -14.64
CA PHE A 271 7.58 -7.90 -15.13
C PHE A 271 7.29 -7.30 -16.52
N ASN A 272 8.30 -6.85 -17.29
CA ASN A 272 8.16 -6.25 -18.62
C ASN A 272 7.16 -5.08 -18.68
N GLY A 273 7.13 -4.26 -17.64
CA GLY A 273 6.26 -3.08 -17.51
C GLY A 273 4.87 -3.36 -16.91
N ASP A 274 4.53 -4.61 -16.70
CA ASP A 274 3.26 -5.00 -16.04
C ASP A 274 3.44 -5.03 -14.52
N LEU A 275 2.88 -4.05 -13.81
CA LEU A 275 2.95 -3.97 -12.36
C LEU A 275 1.74 -4.61 -11.64
N ASP A 276 0.77 -5.17 -12.36
CA ASP A 276 -0.36 -5.89 -11.77
C ASP A 276 0.07 -6.96 -10.74
N PRO A 277 1.13 -7.79 -11.00
CA PRO A 277 1.60 -8.74 -10.01
C PRO A 277 2.08 -8.10 -8.71
N VAL A 278 2.63 -6.87 -8.76
CA VAL A 278 3.11 -6.14 -7.59
C VAL A 278 1.95 -5.63 -6.74
N TYR A 279 0.85 -5.22 -7.35
CA TYR A 279 -0.28 -4.63 -6.64
C TYR A 279 -1.39 -5.62 -6.30
N ARG A 280 -1.44 -6.78 -6.97
CA ARG A 280 -2.55 -7.75 -6.87
C ARG A 280 -2.09 -9.17 -6.60
N GLY A 281 -0.80 -9.47 -6.79
CA GLY A 281 -0.27 -10.85 -6.79
C GLY A 281 0.09 -11.41 -5.41
N GLY A 282 0.07 -10.61 -4.34
CA GLY A 282 0.41 -11.09 -2.99
C GLY A 282 1.87 -11.53 -2.85
N LEU A 283 2.80 -10.84 -3.51
CA LEU A 283 4.21 -11.19 -3.50
C LEU A 283 4.85 -10.92 -2.14
N ASN A 284 5.89 -11.69 -1.82
CA ASN A 284 6.84 -11.36 -0.77
C ASN A 284 8.16 -10.96 -1.44
N ILE A 285 8.53 -9.69 -1.32
CA ILE A 285 9.72 -9.09 -1.97
C ILE A 285 10.76 -8.81 -0.89
N TYR A 286 11.89 -9.51 -0.98
CA TYR A 286 13.00 -9.35 -0.05
C TYR A 286 14.04 -8.43 -0.68
N THR A 287 14.39 -7.35 0.02
CA THR A 287 15.33 -6.36 -0.48
C THR A 287 16.66 -6.40 0.29
N THR A 288 17.62 -5.63 -0.20
CA THR A 288 18.95 -5.53 0.41
C THR A 288 19.10 -4.36 1.38
N ILE A 289 18.07 -3.54 1.53
CA ILE A 289 18.09 -2.34 2.39
C ILE A 289 18.21 -2.74 3.86
N ASP A 290 19.02 -1.98 4.60
CA ASP A 290 19.05 -1.96 6.06
C ASP A 290 18.22 -0.77 6.54
N GLN A 291 17.11 -1.00 7.23
CA GLN A 291 16.20 0.07 7.64
C GLN A 291 16.85 1.10 8.57
N GLU A 292 17.76 0.68 9.44
CA GLU A 292 18.45 1.60 10.35
C GLU A 292 19.41 2.53 9.57
N MET A 293 20.18 1.95 8.62
CA MET A 293 21.04 2.74 7.73
C MET A 293 20.21 3.67 6.84
N GLN A 294 19.09 3.21 6.33
CA GLN A 294 18.19 3.98 5.48
C GLN A 294 17.60 5.18 6.23
N GLN A 295 17.13 4.96 7.46
CA GLN A 295 16.57 6.02 8.29
C GLN A 295 17.65 7.08 8.60
N LEU A 296 18.83 6.65 9.03
CA LEU A 296 19.96 7.55 9.32
C LEU A 296 20.36 8.35 8.07
N ALA A 297 20.44 7.69 6.91
CA ALA A 297 20.77 8.35 5.65
C ALA A 297 19.72 9.42 5.28
N GLN A 298 18.42 9.12 5.45
CA GLN A 298 17.36 10.09 5.21
C GLN A 298 17.42 11.27 6.17
N GLU A 299 17.65 11.04 7.45
CA GLU A 299 17.81 12.11 8.46
C GLU A 299 18.99 13.03 8.13
N ILE A 300 20.13 12.47 7.73
CA ILE A 300 21.31 13.24 7.32
C ILE A 300 21.00 14.12 6.12
N ILE A 301 20.40 13.56 5.07
CA ILE A 301 20.08 14.32 3.84
C ILE A 301 19.00 15.37 4.11
N ALA A 302 17.97 15.05 4.90
CA ALA A 302 16.95 16.01 5.30
C ALA A 302 17.51 17.15 6.13
N GLY A 303 18.52 16.87 6.99
CA GLY A 303 19.16 17.81 7.91
C GLY A 303 20.20 18.72 7.28
N ILE A 304 20.52 18.64 5.98
CA ILE A 304 21.52 19.51 5.33
C ILE A 304 21.16 20.99 5.57
N SER A 305 22.09 21.76 6.14
CA SER A 305 21.87 23.16 6.53
C SER A 305 23.09 24.02 6.15
N PRO A 306 22.92 25.33 5.83
CA PRO A 306 21.63 26.02 5.68
C PRO A 306 20.88 25.62 4.42
N PHE A 307 19.58 25.92 4.34
CA PHE A 307 18.79 25.74 3.13
C PHE A 307 18.04 27.03 2.77
N SER A 308 17.66 27.14 1.47
CA SER A 308 16.75 28.14 0.95
C SER A 308 15.64 27.44 0.15
N LEU A 309 14.51 28.12 -0.03
CA LEU A 309 13.48 27.62 -0.93
C LEU A 309 13.71 28.16 -2.35
N ASP A 310 13.52 27.31 -3.36
CA ASP A 310 13.50 27.71 -4.75
C ASP A 310 12.11 28.27 -5.16
N GLU A 311 11.94 28.59 -6.44
CA GLU A 311 10.69 29.15 -6.99
C GLU A 311 9.48 28.21 -6.85
N ASN A 312 9.70 26.91 -6.69
CA ASN A 312 8.67 25.89 -6.50
C ASN A 312 8.43 25.55 -5.02
N GLY A 313 9.09 26.25 -4.09
CA GLY A 313 9.01 25.99 -2.67
C GLY A 313 9.80 24.77 -2.19
N ILE A 314 10.70 24.23 -3.03
CA ILE A 314 11.55 23.07 -2.69
C ILE A 314 12.82 23.55 -1.99
N ARG A 315 13.18 22.91 -0.87
CA ARG A 315 14.40 23.20 -0.12
C ARG A 315 15.66 22.93 -0.94
N GLN A 316 16.59 23.89 -0.98
CA GLN A 316 17.89 23.78 -1.68
C GLN A 316 19.04 24.13 -0.72
N PRO A 317 20.22 23.45 -0.81
CA PRO A 317 20.55 22.41 -1.78
C PRO A 317 19.84 21.09 -1.49
N GLN A 318 19.63 20.29 -2.53
CA GLN A 318 19.26 18.89 -2.42
C GLN A 318 20.52 18.02 -2.25
N GLY A 319 20.35 16.82 -1.72
CA GLY A 319 21.42 15.83 -1.59
C GLY A 319 20.95 14.44 -1.98
N ALA A 320 21.90 13.55 -2.26
CA ALA A 320 21.64 12.14 -2.43
C ALA A 320 22.71 11.30 -1.73
N LEU A 321 22.34 10.10 -1.30
CA LEU A 321 23.24 9.16 -0.65
C LEU A 321 22.93 7.75 -1.13
N VAL A 322 23.97 6.99 -1.44
CA VAL A 322 23.89 5.54 -1.66
C VAL A 322 24.96 4.87 -0.81
N ALA A 323 24.58 3.89 -0.01
CA ALA A 323 25.48 3.02 0.72
C ALA A 323 25.49 1.64 0.08
N ILE A 324 26.66 1.18 -0.34
CA ILE A 324 26.84 -0.11 -1.01
C ILE A 324 27.81 -0.95 -0.20
N GLU A 325 27.46 -2.21 0.05
CA GLU A 325 28.33 -3.18 0.67
C GLU A 325 29.38 -3.66 -0.34
N PRO A 326 30.68 -3.48 -0.07
CA PRO A 326 31.72 -3.72 -1.09
C PRO A 326 31.82 -5.19 -1.54
N ASP A 327 31.59 -6.13 -0.63
CA ASP A 327 31.78 -7.57 -0.89
C ASP A 327 30.66 -8.17 -1.74
N THR A 328 29.45 -7.64 -1.64
CA THR A 328 28.24 -8.16 -2.29
C THR A 328 27.71 -7.26 -3.41
N GLY A 329 28.03 -5.98 -3.37
CA GLY A 329 27.42 -4.95 -4.22
C GLY A 329 25.99 -4.57 -3.79
N TYR A 330 25.51 -5.06 -2.64
CA TYR A 330 24.16 -4.78 -2.16
C TYR A 330 24.00 -3.34 -1.71
N VAL A 331 22.92 -2.70 -2.18
CA VAL A 331 22.53 -1.37 -1.72
C VAL A 331 21.89 -1.49 -0.33
N ARG A 332 22.54 -0.90 0.67
CA ARG A 332 22.10 -0.90 2.07
C ARG A 332 21.30 0.34 2.45
N ALA A 333 21.53 1.47 1.76
CA ALA A 333 20.71 2.67 1.86
C ALA A 333 20.69 3.42 0.52
N MET A 334 19.56 4.04 0.18
CA MET A 334 19.40 4.88 -1.01
C MET A 334 18.45 6.04 -0.70
N VAL A 335 18.98 7.28 -0.77
CA VAL A 335 18.24 8.52 -0.57
C VAL A 335 18.45 9.44 -1.77
N GLY A 336 17.39 9.85 -2.41
CA GLY A 336 17.41 10.69 -3.64
C GLY A 336 17.16 12.17 -3.41
N GLY A 337 16.81 12.58 -2.19
CA GLY A 337 16.49 13.96 -1.86
C GLY A 337 16.15 14.15 -0.38
N ARG A 338 15.90 15.39 0.02
CA ARG A 338 15.54 15.74 1.40
C ARG A 338 14.21 15.14 1.85
N ASP A 339 13.21 15.19 0.98
CA ASP A 339 11.86 14.69 1.22
C ASP A 339 11.23 14.28 -0.12
N PHE A 340 10.76 13.05 -0.20
CA PHE A 340 10.14 12.50 -1.42
C PHE A 340 8.84 13.23 -1.79
N ARG A 341 8.13 13.77 -0.80
CA ARG A 341 6.88 14.54 -1.02
C ARG A 341 7.15 15.92 -1.65
N GLU A 342 8.31 16.52 -1.39
CA GLU A 342 8.71 17.78 -2.03
C GLU A 342 9.18 17.54 -3.47
N THR A 343 9.90 16.45 -3.70
CA THR A 343 10.40 16.08 -5.04
C THR A 343 10.66 14.57 -5.11
N SER A 344 9.97 13.90 -6.02
CA SER A 344 10.15 12.45 -6.28
C SER A 344 11.39 12.14 -7.12
N LEU A 345 12.10 13.17 -7.63
CA LEU A 345 13.32 12.96 -8.41
C LEU A 345 14.40 12.27 -7.57
N ASN A 346 14.68 11.01 -7.90
CA ASN A 346 15.74 10.24 -7.25
C ASN A 346 17.11 10.66 -7.81
N ARG A 347 17.80 11.56 -7.11
CA ARG A 347 19.10 12.09 -7.52
C ARG A 347 20.24 11.09 -7.34
N ALA A 348 20.02 9.99 -6.58
CA ALA A 348 20.97 8.88 -6.50
C ALA A 348 21.13 8.14 -7.84
N LEU A 349 20.08 8.18 -8.69
CA LEU A 349 20.05 7.56 -10.02
C LEU A 349 20.32 8.58 -11.15
N ALA A 350 20.34 9.87 -10.82
CA ALA A 350 20.53 10.91 -11.83
C ALA A 350 21.98 10.93 -12.35
N LEU A 351 22.13 10.96 -13.66
CA LEU A 351 23.43 11.13 -14.29
C LEU A 351 24.02 12.50 -13.92
N ARG A 352 25.17 12.47 -13.27
CA ARG A 352 25.91 13.66 -12.84
C ARG A 352 27.37 13.52 -13.21
N SER A 353 28.02 14.65 -13.53
CA SER A 353 29.46 14.66 -13.72
C SER A 353 30.16 14.31 -12.41
N PRO A 354 30.99 13.27 -12.37
CA PRO A 354 31.69 12.86 -11.16
C PRO A 354 32.79 13.84 -10.76
N GLY A 355 33.19 14.73 -11.64
CA GLY A 355 34.32 15.63 -11.41
C GLY A 355 35.57 14.85 -11.00
N SER A 356 36.26 15.34 -9.98
CA SER A 356 37.51 14.71 -9.49
C SER A 356 37.34 13.32 -8.88
N ALA A 357 36.10 12.88 -8.56
CA ALA A 357 35.85 11.50 -8.13
C ALA A 357 36.12 10.46 -9.21
N PHE A 358 36.26 10.90 -10.48
CA PHE A 358 36.64 10.03 -11.59
C PHE A 358 38.13 9.72 -11.64
N LYS A 359 39.00 10.55 -11.04
CA LYS A 359 40.46 10.39 -11.08
C LYS A 359 40.99 9.04 -10.59
N PRO A 360 40.46 8.42 -9.52
CA PRO A 360 40.85 7.08 -9.12
C PRO A 360 40.74 6.05 -10.25
N PHE A 361 39.70 6.13 -11.08
CA PHE A 361 39.52 5.23 -12.24
C PHE A 361 40.59 5.46 -13.31
N VAL A 362 40.93 6.75 -13.60
CA VAL A 362 42.00 7.08 -14.52
C VAL A 362 43.35 6.50 -14.03
N TYR A 363 43.66 6.65 -12.75
CA TYR A 363 44.91 6.13 -12.20
C TYR A 363 44.91 4.60 -12.05
N ALA A 364 43.76 3.97 -11.77
CA ALA A 364 43.64 2.52 -11.78
C ALA A 364 43.94 1.98 -13.20
N ALA A 365 43.34 2.55 -14.25
CA ALA A 365 43.63 2.20 -15.63
C ALA A 365 45.10 2.44 -15.96
N ALA A 366 45.72 3.53 -15.47
CA ALA A 366 47.13 3.78 -15.69
C ALA A 366 48.02 2.67 -15.07
N LEU A 367 47.72 2.20 -13.88
CA LEU A 367 48.44 1.08 -13.22
C LEU A 367 48.31 -0.20 -14.02
N GLU A 368 47.14 -0.49 -14.60
CA GLU A 368 46.91 -1.65 -15.47
C GLU A 368 47.69 -1.52 -16.78
N ASN A 369 47.92 -0.29 -17.26
CA ASN A 369 48.73 0.00 -18.46
C ASN A 369 50.22 0.21 -18.20
N GLY A 370 50.72 -0.26 -17.04
CA GLY A 370 52.14 -0.33 -16.74
C GLY A 370 52.74 0.88 -16.01
N PHE A 371 51.91 1.86 -15.65
CA PHE A 371 52.35 2.92 -14.75
C PHE A 371 52.53 2.39 -13.35
N THR A 372 53.37 3.05 -12.57
CA THR A 372 53.59 2.80 -11.13
C THR A 372 53.17 4.01 -10.29
N ALA A 373 52.93 3.80 -9.01
CA ALA A 373 52.53 4.89 -8.11
C ALA A 373 53.64 5.96 -7.93
N ILE A 374 54.88 5.66 -8.29
CA ILE A 374 56.05 6.55 -8.18
C ILE A 374 56.46 7.19 -9.54
N ASP A 375 55.82 6.82 -10.66
CA ASP A 375 56.07 7.47 -11.92
C ASP A 375 55.72 8.93 -11.88
N GLN A 376 56.55 9.78 -12.50
CA GLN A 376 56.47 11.21 -12.41
C GLN A 376 55.91 11.83 -13.67
N VAL A 377 54.97 12.74 -13.52
CA VAL A 377 54.36 13.51 -14.59
C VAL A 377 54.38 14.99 -14.21
N ARG A 378 54.83 15.81 -15.17
CA ARG A 378 54.99 17.25 -14.95
C ARG A 378 53.66 18.00 -14.94
N CYS A 379 53.35 18.68 -13.83
CA CYS A 379 52.19 19.56 -13.69
C CYS A 379 52.58 21.00 -14.07
N GLU A 380 52.25 21.40 -15.27
CA GLU A 380 52.50 22.76 -15.83
C GLU A 380 51.35 23.16 -16.75
N ALA A 381 51.30 24.46 -17.12
CA ALA A 381 50.30 24.93 -18.09
C ALA A 381 50.38 24.08 -19.38
N THR A 382 49.30 23.42 -19.71
CA THR A 382 49.18 22.51 -20.87
C THR A 382 47.84 22.72 -21.55
N SER A 383 47.84 22.75 -22.87
CA SER A 383 46.64 22.79 -23.69
C SER A 383 46.48 21.45 -24.40
N PHE A 384 45.27 20.92 -24.39
CA PHE A 384 44.92 19.68 -25.06
C PHE A 384 44.05 20.01 -26.27
N ILE A 385 44.34 19.38 -27.42
CA ILE A 385 43.56 19.53 -28.63
C ILE A 385 42.68 18.31 -28.79
N GLU A 386 41.38 18.51 -28.84
CA GLU A 386 40.41 17.45 -29.02
C GLU A 386 39.91 17.48 -30.49
N GLU A 387 39.87 16.31 -31.15
CA GLU A 387 39.48 16.21 -32.55
C GLU A 387 38.02 16.67 -32.72
N GLY A 388 37.78 17.70 -33.56
CA GLY A 388 36.45 18.28 -33.76
C GLY A 388 36.09 19.46 -32.87
N ILE A 389 37.02 19.92 -32.01
CA ILE A 389 36.81 21.12 -31.15
C ILE A 389 37.82 22.20 -31.57
N ASP A 390 37.32 23.37 -32.02
CA ASP A 390 38.15 24.46 -32.54
C ASP A 390 38.98 25.17 -31.46
N GLU A 391 38.56 25.12 -30.20
CA GLU A 391 39.28 25.76 -29.07
C GLU A 391 40.03 24.72 -28.23
N PRO A 392 41.35 24.94 -27.99
CA PRO A 392 42.13 24.05 -27.10
C PRO A 392 41.59 24.03 -25.69
N TYR A 393 41.41 22.85 -25.13
CA TYR A 393 41.06 22.70 -23.72
C TYR A 393 42.28 22.96 -22.82
N ALA A 394 42.24 24.04 -22.05
CA ALA A 394 43.32 24.48 -21.17
C ALA A 394 42.89 24.43 -19.70
N PRO A 395 42.91 23.26 -19.06
CA PRO A 395 42.50 23.11 -17.67
C PRO A 395 43.50 23.72 -16.73
N THR A 396 43.00 24.08 -15.51
CA THR A 396 43.82 24.51 -14.36
C THR A 396 43.58 23.62 -13.16
N ASP A 397 44.51 23.59 -12.20
CA ASP A 397 44.30 22.93 -10.95
C ASP A 397 43.42 23.78 -10.00
N VAL A 398 43.01 23.17 -8.90
CA VAL A 398 42.22 23.83 -7.81
C VAL A 398 42.98 25.09 -7.34
N GLY A 399 42.30 26.24 -7.31
CA GLY A 399 42.90 27.53 -6.96
C GLY A 399 43.50 28.30 -8.14
N ARG A 400 43.26 27.85 -9.42
CA ARG A 400 43.66 28.50 -10.66
C ARG A 400 45.18 28.58 -10.86
N GLY A 401 45.92 27.60 -10.38
CA GLY A 401 47.36 27.53 -10.53
C GLY A 401 47.84 26.20 -11.10
N PHE A 402 49.18 26.07 -11.11
CA PHE A 402 49.88 24.85 -11.49
C PHE A 402 50.95 24.58 -10.43
N HIS A 403 51.29 23.29 -10.22
CA HIS A 403 52.36 22.94 -9.30
C HIS A 403 53.77 23.28 -9.82
N ASN A 404 53.92 23.43 -11.14
CA ASN A 404 55.14 23.74 -11.87
C ASN A 404 56.33 22.82 -11.55
N ARG A 405 56.04 21.54 -11.23
CA ARG A 405 57.03 20.51 -10.91
C ARG A 405 56.53 19.13 -11.29
N GLU A 406 57.40 18.15 -11.25
CA GLU A 406 57.04 16.75 -11.33
C GLU A 406 56.24 16.36 -10.08
N LEU A 407 55.15 15.59 -10.34
CA LEU A 407 54.35 14.94 -9.30
C LEU A 407 54.35 13.44 -9.59
N THR A 408 54.51 12.63 -8.53
CA THR A 408 54.26 11.20 -8.65
C THR A 408 52.76 10.95 -8.82
N ILE A 409 52.39 9.84 -9.46
CA ILE A 409 50.98 9.41 -9.62
C ILE A 409 50.23 9.45 -8.25
N ARG A 410 50.85 8.92 -7.18
CA ARG A 410 50.34 8.98 -5.81
C ARG A 410 50.11 10.42 -5.33
N GLU A 411 51.10 11.29 -5.55
CA GLU A 411 51.00 12.68 -5.12
C GLU A 411 49.96 13.46 -5.93
N ALA A 412 49.88 13.21 -7.21
CA ALA A 412 48.89 13.82 -8.11
C ALA A 412 47.46 13.44 -7.75
N LEU A 413 47.20 12.17 -7.37
CA LEU A 413 45.90 11.73 -6.87
C LEU A 413 45.58 12.41 -5.52
N ALA A 414 46.52 12.40 -4.58
CA ALA A 414 46.33 13.00 -3.24
C ALA A 414 46.03 14.51 -3.31
N LYS A 415 46.63 15.21 -4.28
CA LYS A 415 46.41 16.65 -4.53
C LYS A 415 45.27 16.94 -5.50
N SER A 416 44.67 15.91 -6.04
CA SER A 416 43.62 16.03 -7.06
C SER A 416 44.03 16.87 -8.28
N CYS A 417 45.32 16.75 -8.72
CA CYS A 417 45.84 17.50 -9.84
C CYS A 417 45.11 17.15 -11.16
N ASN A 418 44.51 18.15 -11.81
CA ASN A 418 43.77 17.98 -13.07
C ASN A 418 44.73 17.70 -14.22
N ILE A 419 45.84 18.46 -14.28
CA ILE A 419 46.80 18.38 -15.40
C ILE A 419 47.41 16.99 -15.49
N VAL A 420 47.90 16.46 -14.36
CA VAL A 420 48.48 15.11 -14.35
C VAL A 420 47.47 14.05 -14.71
N ALA A 421 46.24 14.14 -14.18
CA ALA A 421 45.21 13.18 -14.53
C ALA A 421 44.88 13.15 -16.02
N ILE A 422 44.76 14.33 -16.65
CA ILE A 422 44.51 14.42 -18.10
C ILE A 422 45.71 13.91 -18.91
N LYS A 423 46.95 14.28 -18.55
CA LYS A 423 48.15 13.79 -19.23
C LYS A 423 48.30 12.27 -19.15
N VAL A 424 47.98 11.69 -17.99
CA VAL A 424 47.98 10.23 -17.79
C VAL A 424 46.88 9.58 -18.66
N HIS A 425 45.66 10.13 -18.63
CA HIS A 425 44.56 9.63 -19.46
C HIS A 425 44.93 9.67 -20.97
N ASP A 426 45.55 10.76 -21.44
CA ASP A 426 45.98 10.91 -22.82
C ASP A 426 47.05 9.88 -23.22
N GLN A 427 47.95 9.54 -22.29
CA GLN A 427 49.01 8.53 -22.51
C GLN A 427 48.51 7.08 -22.54
N ILE A 428 47.50 6.74 -21.77
CA ILE A 428 46.92 5.39 -21.74
C ILE A 428 45.91 5.16 -22.87
N GLY A 429 45.45 6.22 -23.54
CA GLY A 429 44.47 6.12 -24.61
C GLY A 429 43.00 6.13 -24.11
N LYS A 430 42.11 6.14 -25.09
CA LYS A 430 40.64 6.23 -24.86
C LYS A 430 39.95 4.85 -24.84
N GLU A 431 40.68 3.74 -25.02
CA GLU A 431 40.15 2.37 -25.08
C GLU A 431 40.18 1.66 -23.74
#